data_3be482f4ad95d450fbf336959b44f968
#
_entry.id   3be482f4ad95d450fbf336959b44f968
#
_cell.length_a   1.000
_cell.length_b   1.000
_cell.length_c   1.000
_cell.angle_alpha   90.00
_cell.angle_beta   90.00
_cell.angle_gamma   90.00
#
_symmetry.space_group_name_H-M   'P 1'
#
loop_
_entity.id
_entity.type
_entity.pdbx_description
1 polymer ?
#
loop_
_entity_poly.entity_id
_entity_poly.type
_entity_poly.pdbx_seq_one_letter_code
_entity_poly.pdbx_strand_id
1 'polypeptide(L)'
;MHLLTRDHLPRWGVERVAGESHIARNLDRITLASADLVLTADREHRAEVVSQHPPLLHSTFCLREFARLLTPVSLRRTGNDPVLRARAAVSTAALRRGHVTWVNKTDDIVPDPYGRSRGLHHQSTEMIGAALQEVLTVMFDA
;
A
#
# COMPACT_ATOMS: atom_id res chain seq x y z
N MET A 1 -0.05 17.27 -2.89
CA MET A 1 0.24 16.66 -1.56
C MET A 1 0.28 17.75 -0.49
N HIS A 2 -0.26 17.49 0.72
CA HIS A 2 -0.29 18.46 1.82
C HIS A 2 1.13 18.80 2.31
N LEU A 3 1.39 20.08 2.68
CA LEU A 3 2.71 20.56 3.11
C LEU A 3 3.31 19.73 4.26
N LEU A 4 2.49 19.45 5.27
CA LEU A 4 2.93 18.66 6.44
C LEU A 4 3.38 17.24 6.08
N THR A 5 2.79 16.62 5.07
CA THR A 5 3.20 15.30 4.58
C THR A 5 4.51 15.37 3.80
N ARG A 6 4.70 16.43 3.00
CA ARG A 6 5.96 16.62 2.24
C ARG A 6 7.19 16.76 3.12
N ASP A 7 7.05 17.32 4.32
CA ASP A 7 8.15 17.50 5.26
C ASP A 7 8.72 16.17 5.78
N HIS A 8 7.98 15.07 5.64
CA HIS A 8 8.41 13.74 6.04
C HIS A 8 9.07 12.91 4.94
N LEU A 9 8.94 13.30 3.65
CA LEU A 9 9.48 12.54 2.52
C LEU A 9 10.99 12.26 2.57
N PRO A 10 11.86 13.24 2.97
CA PRO A 10 13.31 13.00 3.04
C PRO A 10 13.71 11.87 3.98
N ARG A 11 12.92 11.61 5.00
CA ARG A 11 13.13 10.53 5.95
C ARG A 11 13.04 9.13 5.32
N TRP A 12 12.32 9.04 4.20
CA TRP A 12 12.13 7.83 3.41
C TRP A 12 12.96 7.83 2.11
N GLY A 13 13.98 8.70 2.03
CA GLY A 13 14.82 8.80 0.84
C GLY A 13 14.15 9.44 -0.38
N VAL A 14 12.99 10.08 -0.18
CA VAL A 14 12.25 10.75 -1.27
C VAL A 14 12.49 12.25 -1.21
N GLU A 15 12.93 12.83 -2.33
CA GLU A 15 13.15 14.28 -2.42
C GLU A 15 11.84 15.06 -2.24
N ARG A 16 11.91 16.20 -1.56
CA ARG A 16 10.74 17.08 -1.35
C ARG A 16 10.09 17.53 -2.67
N VAL A 17 10.89 17.73 -3.70
CA VAL A 17 10.44 18.13 -5.04
C VAL A 17 9.48 17.14 -5.66
N ALA A 18 9.65 15.83 -5.36
CA ALA A 18 8.72 14.80 -5.82
C ALA A 18 7.30 15.00 -5.23
N GLY A 19 7.22 15.49 -3.99
CA GLY A 19 5.95 15.84 -3.37
C GLY A 19 5.32 17.13 -3.92
N GLU A 20 6.12 18.03 -4.47
CA GLU A 20 5.63 19.28 -5.08
C GLU A 20 4.96 19.04 -6.44
N SER A 21 5.53 18.15 -7.22
CA SER A 21 4.98 17.77 -8.52
C SER A 21 3.79 16.78 -8.43
N HIS A 22 3.50 16.26 -7.23
CA HIS A 22 2.42 15.29 -7.05
C HIS A 22 1.04 15.94 -7.18
N ILE A 23 0.27 15.49 -8.15
CA ILE A 23 -1.14 15.86 -8.36
C ILE A 23 -2.01 14.63 -8.09
N ALA A 24 -2.91 14.75 -7.11
CA ALA A 24 -3.91 13.71 -6.87
C ALA A 24 -4.85 13.60 -8.07
N ARG A 25 -5.17 12.37 -8.46
CA ARG A 25 -6.08 12.06 -9.56
C ARG A 25 -7.26 11.26 -9.04
N ASN A 26 -8.42 11.47 -9.65
CA ASN A 26 -9.54 10.57 -9.42
C ASN A 26 -9.20 9.18 -9.97
N LEU A 27 -9.57 8.17 -9.21
CA LEU A 27 -9.41 6.79 -9.62
C LEU A 27 -10.53 6.46 -10.60
N ASP A 28 -10.17 6.23 -11.86
CA ASP A 28 -11.10 5.88 -12.91
C ASP A 28 -11.02 4.39 -13.29
N ARG A 29 -12.03 3.90 -14.04
CA ARG A 29 -12.13 2.49 -14.42
C ARG A 29 -11.00 2.05 -15.35
N ILE A 30 -10.43 2.94 -16.14
CA ILE A 30 -9.32 2.63 -17.07
C ILE A 30 -8.06 2.37 -16.27
N THR A 31 -7.75 3.25 -15.31
CA THR A 31 -6.62 3.10 -14.39
C THR A 31 -6.75 1.81 -13.57
N LEU A 32 -7.95 1.53 -13.04
CA LEU A 32 -8.21 0.29 -12.29
C LEU A 32 -8.03 -0.96 -13.14
N ALA A 33 -8.54 -0.96 -14.37
CA ALA A 33 -8.47 -2.12 -15.28
C ALA A 33 -7.03 -2.51 -15.66
N SER A 34 -6.09 -1.56 -15.60
CA SER A 34 -4.67 -1.78 -15.91
C SER A 34 -3.79 -2.06 -14.69
N ALA A 35 -4.36 -2.03 -13.48
CA ALA A 35 -3.59 -2.18 -12.25
C ALA A 35 -3.33 -3.65 -11.91
N ASP A 36 -2.08 -4.03 -11.71
CA ASP A 36 -1.69 -5.34 -11.14
C ASP A 36 -1.88 -5.38 -9.61
N LEU A 37 -1.84 -4.23 -8.94
CA LEU A 37 -2.02 -4.08 -7.49
C LEU A 37 -2.68 -2.74 -7.18
N VAL A 38 -3.70 -2.75 -6.31
CA VAL A 38 -4.31 -1.54 -5.75
C VAL A 38 -4.11 -1.55 -4.23
N LEU A 39 -3.51 -0.49 -3.70
CA LEU A 39 -3.32 -0.28 -2.27
C LEU A 39 -4.20 0.87 -1.78
N THR A 40 -4.97 0.62 -0.74
CA THR A 40 -5.88 1.59 -0.14
C THR A 40 -5.47 1.93 1.29
N ALA A 41 -5.90 3.09 1.79
CA ALA A 41 -5.61 3.50 3.17
C ALA A 41 -6.44 2.72 4.20
N ASP A 42 -7.65 2.28 3.82
CA ASP A 42 -8.59 1.60 4.69
C ASP A 42 -9.46 0.59 3.96
N ARG A 43 -10.32 -0.10 4.72
CA ARG A 43 -11.22 -1.14 4.20
C ARG A 43 -12.43 -0.58 3.45
N GLU A 44 -12.85 0.65 3.71
CA GLU A 44 -13.97 1.28 3.01
C GLU A 44 -13.56 1.62 1.58
N HIS A 45 -12.40 2.28 1.42
CA HIS A 45 -11.83 2.52 0.10
C HIS A 45 -11.57 1.22 -0.67
N ARG A 46 -11.09 0.17 0.01
CA ARG A 46 -10.93 -1.14 -0.62
C ARG A 46 -12.26 -1.71 -1.10
N ALA A 47 -13.30 -1.63 -0.29
CA ALA A 47 -14.63 -2.12 -0.64
C ALA A 47 -15.21 -1.34 -1.84
N GLU A 48 -15.00 -0.03 -1.88
CA GLU A 48 -15.42 0.80 -2.99
C GLU A 48 -14.72 0.42 -4.31
N VAL A 49 -13.39 0.26 -4.30
CA VAL A 49 -12.63 -0.20 -5.48
C VAL A 49 -13.18 -1.53 -5.98
N VAL A 50 -13.36 -2.50 -5.09
CA VAL A 50 -13.84 -3.83 -5.47
C VAL A 50 -15.30 -3.80 -5.97
N SER A 51 -16.15 -2.94 -5.41
CA SER A 51 -17.53 -2.78 -5.90
C SER A 51 -17.60 -2.20 -7.30
N GLN A 52 -16.72 -1.25 -7.61
CA GLN A 52 -16.62 -0.62 -8.93
C GLN A 52 -15.94 -1.54 -9.97
N HIS A 53 -15.01 -2.39 -9.53
CA HIS A 53 -14.24 -3.27 -10.39
C HIS A 53 -13.99 -4.64 -9.72
N PRO A 54 -15.00 -5.54 -9.70
CA PRO A 54 -14.95 -6.83 -9.01
C PRO A 54 -13.75 -7.74 -9.37
N PRO A 55 -13.23 -7.74 -10.60
CA PRO A 55 -12.05 -8.55 -10.92
C PRO A 55 -10.81 -8.23 -10.07
N LEU A 56 -10.71 -7.03 -9.48
CA LEU A 56 -9.60 -6.64 -8.61
C LEU A 56 -9.70 -7.16 -7.17
N LEU A 57 -10.68 -7.99 -6.82
CA LEU A 57 -10.87 -8.52 -5.46
C LEU A 57 -9.58 -9.13 -4.87
N HIS A 58 -8.82 -9.85 -5.69
CA HIS A 58 -7.61 -10.56 -5.26
C HIS A 58 -6.33 -9.74 -5.37
N SER A 59 -6.38 -8.54 -5.97
CA SER A 59 -5.25 -7.63 -6.12
C SER A 59 -5.45 -6.27 -5.42
N THR A 60 -6.56 -6.09 -4.69
CA THR A 60 -6.82 -4.88 -3.89
C THR A 60 -6.66 -5.20 -2.40
N PHE A 61 -5.79 -4.43 -1.72
CA PHE A 61 -5.49 -4.58 -0.30
C PHE A 61 -5.46 -3.23 0.41
N CYS A 62 -5.72 -3.22 1.73
CA CYS A 62 -5.23 -2.12 2.53
C CYS A 62 -3.69 -2.20 2.59
N LEU A 63 -3.00 -1.07 2.56
CA LEU A 63 -1.53 -1.03 2.56
C LEU A 63 -0.92 -1.83 3.71
N ARG A 64 -1.42 -1.62 4.93
CA ARG A 64 -0.92 -2.31 6.13
C ARG A 64 -1.30 -3.79 6.15
N GLU A 65 -2.49 -4.15 5.63
CA GLU A 65 -2.87 -5.55 5.41
C GLU A 65 -1.87 -6.23 4.47
N PHE A 66 -1.52 -5.60 3.35
CA PHE A 66 -0.61 -6.16 2.37
C PHE A 66 0.78 -6.38 2.95
N ALA A 67 1.35 -5.39 3.65
CA ALA A 67 2.63 -5.51 4.35
C ALA A 67 2.61 -6.70 5.32
N ARG A 68 1.62 -6.78 6.20
CA ARG A 68 1.46 -7.87 7.17
C ARG A 68 1.32 -9.25 6.52
N LEU A 69 0.64 -9.35 5.38
CA LEU A 69 0.50 -10.60 4.65
C LEU A 69 1.83 -11.04 4.03
N LEU A 70 2.74 -10.13 3.73
CA LEU A 70 4.04 -10.41 3.11
C LEU A 70 5.17 -10.63 4.13
N THR A 71 5.11 -10.04 5.31
CA THR A 71 6.21 -10.07 6.30
C THR A 71 6.84 -11.46 6.53
N PRO A 72 6.09 -12.58 6.63
CA PRO A 72 6.69 -13.90 6.82
C PRO A 72 7.05 -14.60 5.49
N VAL A 73 7.02 -13.91 4.35
CA VAL A 73 7.19 -14.52 3.04
C VAL A 73 8.60 -14.24 2.50
N SER A 74 9.22 -15.24 1.89
CA SER A 74 10.43 -15.08 1.08
C SER A 74 10.13 -15.39 -0.37
N LEU A 75 10.35 -14.42 -1.24
CA LEU A 75 10.16 -14.54 -2.69
C LEU A 75 11.44 -14.91 -3.45
N ARG A 76 12.49 -15.35 -2.76
CA ARG A 76 13.79 -15.71 -3.37
C ARG A 76 13.68 -16.72 -4.51
N ARG A 77 12.66 -17.57 -4.49
CA ARG A 77 12.43 -18.60 -5.53
C ARG A 77 11.85 -18.07 -6.84
N THR A 78 11.43 -16.81 -6.90
CA THR A 78 10.83 -16.19 -8.10
C THR A 78 11.88 -15.59 -9.06
N GLY A 79 13.17 -15.73 -8.75
CA GLY A 79 14.25 -15.17 -9.58
C GLY A 79 14.43 -13.65 -9.38
N ASN A 80 15.21 -13.03 -10.25
CA ASN A 80 15.61 -11.61 -10.14
C ASN A 80 14.71 -10.65 -10.94
N ASP A 81 13.70 -11.14 -11.65
CA ASP A 81 12.77 -10.28 -12.38
C ASP A 81 11.84 -9.55 -11.41
N PRO A 82 11.92 -8.21 -11.31
CA PRO A 82 11.13 -7.43 -10.37
C PRO A 82 9.62 -7.52 -10.65
N VAL A 83 9.21 -7.66 -11.91
CA VAL A 83 7.80 -7.79 -12.28
C VAL A 83 7.24 -9.13 -11.83
N LEU A 84 7.99 -10.21 -12.04
CA LEU A 84 7.58 -11.55 -11.57
C LEU A 84 7.52 -11.60 -10.05
N ARG A 85 8.46 -10.97 -9.35
CA ARG A 85 8.46 -10.88 -7.89
C ARG A 85 7.25 -10.11 -7.37
N ALA A 86 6.93 -8.96 -7.99
CA ALA A 86 5.76 -8.17 -7.63
C ALA A 86 4.45 -8.97 -7.79
N ARG A 87 4.28 -9.65 -8.93
CA ARG A 87 3.10 -10.50 -9.19
C ARG A 87 3.02 -11.68 -8.22
N ALA A 88 4.15 -12.29 -7.89
CA ALA A 88 4.20 -13.37 -6.90
C ALA A 88 3.82 -12.86 -5.49
N ALA A 89 4.23 -11.64 -5.11
CA ALA A 89 3.83 -11.01 -3.86
C ALA A 89 2.30 -10.83 -3.79
N VAL A 90 1.69 -10.29 -4.84
CA VAL A 90 0.22 -10.11 -4.91
C VAL A 90 -0.50 -11.45 -4.77
N SER A 91 -0.10 -12.45 -5.56
CA SER A 91 -0.72 -13.79 -5.52
C SER A 91 -0.56 -14.44 -4.14
N THR A 92 0.63 -14.32 -3.54
CA THR A 92 0.91 -14.88 -2.21
C THR A 92 0.07 -14.19 -1.13
N ALA A 93 -0.03 -12.86 -1.17
CA ALA A 93 -0.87 -12.11 -0.23
C ALA A 93 -2.35 -12.49 -0.37
N ALA A 94 -2.86 -12.65 -1.59
CA ALA A 94 -4.23 -13.10 -1.84
C ALA A 94 -4.52 -14.47 -1.24
N LEU A 95 -3.63 -15.44 -1.43
CA LEU A 95 -3.75 -16.77 -0.85
C LEU A 95 -3.71 -16.75 0.69
N ARG A 96 -2.88 -15.90 1.27
CA ARG A 96 -2.72 -15.81 2.73
C ARG A 96 -3.85 -15.09 3.44
N ARG A 97 -4.61 -14.26 2.74
CA ARG A 97 -5.68 -13.43 3.35
C ARG A 97 -6.67 -14.22 4.20
N GLY A 98 -7.02 -15.43 3.82
CA GLY A 98 -7.94 -16.29 4.56
C GLY A 98 -7.31 -17.17 5.64
N HIS A 99 -5.97 -17.21 5.72
CA HIS A 99 -5.22 -18.16 6.56
C HIS A 99 -4.40 -17.49 7.67
N VAL A 100 -4.35 -16.16 7.71
CA VAL A 100 -3.58 -15.42 8.72
C VAL A 100 -4.48 -15.08 9.91
N THR A 101 -3.88 -15.07 11.10
CA THR A 101 -4.55 -14.72 12.35
C THR A 101 -5.37 -13.43 12.21
N TRP A 102 -6.58 -13.46 12.73
CA TRP A 102 -7.48 -12.31 12.77
C TRP A 102 -6.79 -11.14 13.46
N VAL A 103 -6.86 -9.97 12.85
CA VAL A 103 -6.40 -8.70 13.43
C VAL A 103 -7.60 -7.76 13.56
N ASN A 104 -7.50 -6.79 14.47
CA ASN A 104 -8.54 -5.77 14.59
C ASN A 104 -8.68 -4.99 13.28
N LYS A 105 -9.90 -4.55 12.99
CA LYS A 105 -10.16 -3.74 11.79
C LYS A 105 -9.28 -2.50 11.71
N THR A 106 -8.95 -1.91 12.87
CA THR A 106 -8.10 -0.72 13.01
C THR A 106 -6.64 -0.97 12.66
N ASP A 107 -6.17 -2.22 12.71
CA ASP A 107 -4.75 -2.54 12.43
C ASP A 107 -4.39 -2.35 10.95
N ASP A 108 -5.36 -2.44 10.06
CA ASP A 108 -5.17 -2.26 8.62
C ASP A 108 -5.40 -0.81 8.16
N ILE A 109 -5.86 0.09 9.06
CA ILE A 109 -6.21 1.48 8.72
C ILE A 109 -4.98 2.38 8.81
N VAL A 110 -4.82 3.25 7.81
CA VAL A 110 -4.01 4.46 7.90
C VAL A 110 -4.96 5.64 8.10
N PRO A 111 -4.89 6.34 9.24
CA PRO A 111 -5.79 7.46 9.51
C PRO A 111 -5.64 8.57 8.46
N ASP A 112 -6.76 9.15 8.00
CA ASP A 112 -6.71 10.31 7.11
C ASP A 112 -6.31 11.57 7.92
N PRO A 113 -5.15 12.19 7.60
CA PRO A 113 -4.69 13.37 8.30
C PRO A 113 -5.26 14.68 7.75
N TYR A 114 -6.06 14.65 6.67
CA TYR A 114 -6.57 15.85 6.03
C TYR A 114 -7.42 16.70 7.00
N GLY A 115 -7.07 17.99 7.12
CA GLY A 115 -7.71 18.90 8.06
C GLY A 115 -7.45 18.59 9.55
N ARG A 116 -6.48 17.73 9.86
CA ARG A 116 -6.17 17.31 11.25
C ARG A 116 -4.84 17.88 11.73
N SER A 117 -4.46 17.49 12.96
CA SER A 117 -3.26 17.97 13.62
C SER A 117 -1.95 17.51 12.92
N ARG A 118 -0.86 18.26 13.16
CA ARG A 118 0.49 17.87 12.71
C ARG A 118 0.89 16.48 13.23
N GLY A 119 0.49 16.13 14.45
CA GLY A 119 0.76 14.81 15.03
C GLY A 119 0.11 13.67 14.23
N LEU A 120 -1.12 13.84 13.75
CA LEU A 120 -1.78 12.84 12.93
C LEU A 120 -1.15 12.72 11.54
N HIS A 121 -0.72 13.85 10.92
CA HIS A 121 0.08 13.81 9.68
C HIS A 121 1.36 13.00 9.85
N HIS A 122 2.10 13.24 10.95
CA HIS A 122 3.31 12.48 11.27
C HIS A 122 2.98 10.99 11.42
N GLN A 123 2.01 10.65 12.25
CA GLN A 123 1.60 9.26 12.50
C GLN A 123 1.22 8.54 11.20
N SER A 124 0.36 9.13 10.36
CA SER A 124 -0.05 8.52 9.10
C SER A 124 1.13 8.32 8.14
N THR A 125 2.03 9.29 8.07
CA THR A 125 3.23 9.19 7.21
C THR A 125 4.18 8.09 7.69
N GLU A 126 4.40 7.95 9.00
CA GLU A 126 5.21 6.87 9.56
C GLU A 126 4.58 5.48 9.28
N MET A 127 3.27 5.35 9.45
CA MET A 127 2.56 4.11 9.15
C MET A 127 2.68 3.71 7.66
N ILE A 128 2.53 4.68 6.75
CA ILE A 128 2.68 4.45 5.31
C ILE A 128 4.12 4.06 4.98
N GLY A 129 5.09 4.83 5.48
CA GLY A 129 6.51 4.59 5.20
C GLY A 129 6.97 3.22 5.69
N ALA A 130 6.65 2.85 6.93
CA ALA A 130 6.98 1.55 7.48
C ALA A 130 6.37 0.40 6.66
N ALA A 131 5.08 0.49 6.34
CA ALA A 131 4.41 -0.54 5.54
C ALA A 131 4.99 -0.66 4.13
N LEU A 132 5.30 0.47 3.47
CA LEU A 132 5.94 0.46 2.15
C LEU A 132 7.36 -0.14 2.22
N GLN A 133 8.14 0.18 3.24
CA GLN A 133 9.47 -0.38 3.41
C GLN A 133 9.43 -1.92 3.54
N GLU A 134 8.51 -2.46 4.35
CA GLU A 134 8.30 -3.90 4.48
C GLU A 134 7.94 -4.54 3.12
N VAL A 135 7.00 -3.93 2.40
CA VAL A 135 6.56 -4.41 1.08
C VAL A 135 7.72 -4.40 0.09
N LEU A 136 8.46 -3.30 -0.01
CA LEU A 136 9.57 -3.14 -0.94
C LEU A 136 10.72 -4.10 -0.63
N THR A 137 11.03 -4.31 0.65
CA THR A 137 12.04 -5.30 1.07
C THR A 137 11.66 -6.71 0.60
N VAL A 138 10.41 -7.14 0.80
CA VAL A 138 9.99 -8.47 0.36
C VAL A 138 9.97 -8.59 -1.17
N MET A 139 9.53 -7.54 -1.87
CA MET A 139 9.37 -7.58 -3.32
C MET A 139 10.71 -7.44 -4.07
N PHE A 140 11.65 -6.63 -3.56
CA PHE A 140 12.79 -6.17 -4.35
C PHE A 140 14.17 -6.41 -3.71
N ASP A 141 14.26 -6.51 -2.39
CA ASP A 141 15.52 -6.86 -1.74
C ASP A 141 15.74 -8.37 -1.81
N ALA A 142 16.88 -8.74 -2.36
CA ALA A 142 17.28 -10.13 -2.56
C ALA A 142 18.06 -10.67 -1.35
#